data_1744553f9b9c7a3610269399f7922b6f
#
_entry.id   1744553f9b9c7a3610269399f7922b6f
#
_cell.length_a   1.000
_cell.length_b   1.000
_cell.length_c   1.000
_cell.angle_alpha   90.00
_cell.angle_beta   90.00
_cell.angle_gamma   90.00
#
_symmetry.space_group_name_H-M   'P 1'
#
loop_
_entity.id
_entity.type
_entity.pdbx_description
1 polymer ?
#
loop_
_entity_poly.entity_id
_entity_poly.type
_entity_poly.pdbx_seq_one_letter_code
_entity_poly.pdbx_strand_id
1 'polypeptide(L)'
;GDCARFSGHRLPGGVFVRGFRANGLRGGRKTETMAPKRLCAADLSLRAIPNQAPHMIQEFKVKNYLSFRDEATFSFLATDDRSFGEDQVVTIGKTRLLRFAILYGANASGKSNLLQAFDFLRKFWLDDLITPNRATGATPFLLDQETMNEPSRFELTFFVGEVCYRYTLSLDNKRVYEETLHYYPGEEDNEVMLLHRIFQDNRSVITFGDTVQVSPAALEELTIKCLPSLSFFTARSMVNMSLPLIDDVYNWIQDQVGLTIPPEVDQVYFNANLIAAKDPEVRDFLSAFMRRADFNITGIHVETETMEMTDEIRNYVRQSANFPDRAKRAVMRQQTLDRHNVYFEHTVKNEYGTEIYELPHELQSNGTNRLYGVEAAIYDMEKRNGFLAIDEIESSLHPELVRLILDQYLNSEGRSQLLVTTHYDPLLDEIDHLFRKDSVWFTEKGEDGNTSLYSLVEFRGLDEQQYPFRSAYRNGRFGALPNTY
;
A
#
# COMPACT_ATOMS: atom_id res chain seq x y z
N GLY A 1 48.88 -8.89 -8.30
CA GLY A 1 47.67 -9.51 -8.75
C GLY A 1 47.49 -10.87 -8.14
N ASP A 2 46.79 -11.00 -7.00
CA ASP A 2 46.42 -12.31 -6.45
C ASP A 2 44.89 -12.36 -6.34
N CYS A 3 44.29 -13.16 -7.23
CA CYS A 3 42.91 -13.58 -7.14
C CYS A 3 42.73 -14.50 -5.95
N ALA A 4 42.01 -14.06 -4.90
CA ALA A 4 41.52 -14.94 -3.85
C ALA A 4 40.50 -15.90 -4.44
N ARG A 5 40.78 -17.21 -4.39
CA ARG A 5 39.82 -18.26 -4.75
C ARG A 5 38.80 -18.41 -3.61
N PHE A 6 37.56 -18.14 -3.89
CA PHE A 6 36.43 -18.44 -2.98
C PHE A 6 36.10 -19.93 -3.09
N SER A 7 36.17 -20.66 -1.96
CA SER A 7 35.65 -22.03 -1.86
C SER A 7 34.41 -21.99 -0.97
N GLY A 8 33.22 -22.15 -1.57
CA GLY A 8 31.98 -22.36 -0.84
C GLY A 8 31.59 -23.85 -0.87
N HIS A 9 31.14 -24.39 0.23
CA HIS A 9 30.56 -25.72 0.31
C HIS A 9 29.06 -25.65 0.48
N ARG A 10 28.33 -26.39 -0.34
CA ARG A 10 26.87 -26.53 -0.25
C ARG A 10 26.57 -27.73 0.64
N LEU A 11 25.83 -27.48 1.74
CA LEU A 11 25.32 -28.54 2.61
C LEU A 11 23.93 -29.00 2.15
N PRO A 12 23.50 -30.25 2.40
CA PRO A 12 22.13 -30.68 2.12
C PRO A 12 21.13 -29.82 2.92
N GLY A 13 20.21 -29.15 2.24
CA GLY A 13 19.25 -28.26 2.87
C GLY A 13 19.35 -26.76 2.46
N GLY A 14 20.23 -26.41 1.51
CA GLY A 14 20.27 -25.07 0.94
C GLY A 14 21.06 -24.01 1.73
N VAL A 15 21.80 -24.40 2.77
CA VAL A 15 22.64 -23.50 3.58
C VAL A 15 23.98 -23.24 2.92
N PHE A 16 24.36 -21.99 2.70
CA PHE A 16 25.68 -21.59 2.22
C PHE A 16 26.56 -21.10 3.36
N VAL A 17 27.80 -21.62 3.43
CA VAL A 17 28.80 -21.14 4.39
C VAL A 17 29.94 -20.45 3.62
N ARG A 18 30.17 -19.16 3.88
CA ARG A 18 31.33 -18.40 3.41
C ARG A 18 32.34 -18.27 4.57
N GLY A 19 33.38 -19.06 4.54
CA GLY A 19 34.44 -18.99 5.54
C GLY A 19 35.58 -18.08 5.08
N PHE A 20 35.97 -17.09 5.88
CA PHE A 20 37.23 -16.33 5.73
C PHE A 20 38.32 -17.04 6.51
N ARG A 21 39.26 -17.69 5.82
CA ARG A 21 40.54 -18.12 6.45
C ARG A 21 41.52 -16.93 6.36
N ALA A 22 41.82 -16.32 7.49
CA ALA A 22 42.97 -15.43 7.61
C ALA A 22 44.24 -16.27 7.61
N ASN A 23 45.01 -16.29 6.50
CA ASN A 23 46.37 -16.79 6.47
C ASN A 23 47.28 -15.83 7.22
N GLY A 24 47.91 -16.33 8.28
CA GLY A 24 48.85 -15.59 9.09
C GLY A 24 50.07 -15.11 8.32
N LEU A 25 50.25 -13.79 8.35
CA LEU A 25 51.55 -13.17 8.11
C LEU A 25 52.00 -12.49 9.41
N ARG A 26 53.13 -12.97 9.97
CA ARG A 26 53.84 -12.29 11.05
C ARG A 26 54.43 -10.98 10.51
N GLY A 27 53.97 -9.88 11.05
CA GLY A 27 54.54 -8.56 10.81
C GLY A 27 53.86 -7.54 11.71
N GLY A 28 54.54 -7.16 12.80
CA GLY A 28 53.98 -6.27 13.83
C GLY A 28 53.68 -4.88 13.28
N ARG A 29 52.41 -4.52 13.33
CA ARG A 29 51.92 -3.13 13.43
C ARG A 29 50.80 -3.13 14.43
N LYS A 30 50.91 -2.22 15.42
CA LYS A 30 49.87 -1.97 16.41
C LYS A 30 48.58 -1.65 15.67
N THR A 31 47.61 -2.52 15.74
CA THR A 31 46.21 -2.26 15.35
C THR A 31 45.58 -1.49 16.51
N GLU A 32 45.31 -0.21 16.30
CA GLU A 32 44.32 0.52 17.09
C GLU A 32 42.99 -0.21 16.93
N THR A 33 42.47 -0.70 18.04
CA THR A 33 41.11 -1.22 18.17
C THR A 33 40.14 -0.03 17.93
N MET A 34 39.67 0.11 16.70
CA MET A 34 38.49 0.95 16.44
C MET A 34 37.29 0.31 17.19
N ALA A 35 36.88 0.96 18.27
CA ALA A 35 35.59 0.71 18.88
C ALA A 35 34.49 0.86 17.79
N PRO A 36 33.44 0.03 17.78
CA PRO A 36 32.36 0.19 16.83
C PRO A 36 31.78 1.59 17.03
N LYS A 37 31.95 2.45 16.03
CA LYS A 37 31.23 3.73 15.98
C LYS A 37 29.75 3.37 16.06
N ARG A 38 29.10 3.88 17.10
CA ARG A 38 27.62 3.95 17.11
C ARG A 38 27.27 4.76 15.86
N LEU A 39 26.67 4.10 14.85
CA LEU A 39 26.02 4.79 13.77
C LEU A 39 24.92 5.65 14.40
N CYS A 40 25.13 6.97 14.39
CA CYS A 40 24.09 7.92 14.80
C CYS A 40 22.90 7.76 13.84
N ALA A 41 21.70 8.03 14.35
CA ALA A 41 20.45 8.05 13.57
C ALA A 41 20.52 8.93 12.29
N ALA A 42 21.53 9.77 12.17
CA ALA A 42 21.83 10.62 10.99
C ALA A 42 22.34 9.85 9.74
N ASP A 43 22.77 8.59 9.87
CA ASP A 43 23.33 7.83 8.72
C ASP A 43 22.25 7.09 7.89
N LEU A 44 20.99 7.15 8.31
CA LEU A 44 19.82 6.65 7.58
C LEU A 44 18.91 7.80 7.11
N SER A 45 19.44 9.04 7.01
CA SER A 45 18.70 10.08 6.30
C SER A 45 18.46 9.57 4.88
N LEU A 46 17.23 9.23 4.58
CA LEU A 46 16.74 8.99 3.22
C LEU A 46 17.27 10.13 2.37
N ARG A 47 18.01 9.82 1.30
CA ARG A 47 18.38 10.84 0.31
C ARG A 47 17.07 11.50 -0.11
N ALA A 48 17.05 12.83 -0.13
CA ALA A 48 15.90 13.62 -0.54
C ALA A 48 15.27 12.98 -1.78
N ILE A 49 14.06 12.47 -1.64
CA ILE A 49 13.25 11.96 -2.75
C ILE A 49 13.08 13.14 -3.71
N PRO A 50 13.29 12.97 -5.02
CA PRO A 50 13.15 14.06 -5.96
C PRO A 50 11.84 14.80 -5.71
N ASN A 51 11.87 16.13 -5.76
CA ASN A 51 10.73 17.01 -5.48
C ASN A 51 9.65 16.83 -6.57
N GLN A 52 9.06 15.65 -6.63
CA GLN A 52 7.92 15.35 -7.50
C GLN A 52 6.68 16.01 -6.93
N ALA A 53 5.79 16.45 -7.81
CA ALA A 53 4.51 17.00 -7.42
C ALA A 53 3.75 16.01 -6.52
N PRO A 54 3.06 16.47 -5.47
CA PRO A 54 2.34 15.58 -4.56
C PRO A 54 1.16 14.90 -5.27
N HIS A 55 0.93 13.65 -4.94
CA HIS A 55 -0.24 12.90 -5.40
C HIS A 55 -0.88 12.28 -4.17
N MET A 56 -2.01 12.81 -3.72
CA MET A 56 -2.55 12.47 -2.41
C MET A 56 -4.06 12.30 -2.45
N ILE A 57 -4.54 11.34 -1.70
CA ILE A 57 -5.96 11.15 -1.40
C ILE A 57 -6.36 12.18 -0.34
N GLN A 58 -7.46 12.89 -0.57
CA GLN A 58 -8.06 13.78 0.40
C GLN A 58 -9.17 13.09 1.16
N GLU A 59 -10.14 12.50 0.44
CA GLU A 59 -11.36 11.95 1.02
C GLU A 59 -11.87 10.79 0.17
N PHE A 60 -12.41 9.78 0.84
CA PHE A 60 -13.04 8.62 0.22
C PHE A 60 -14.39 8.35 0.86
N LYS A 61 -15.44 8.25 0.04
CA LYS A 61 -16.79 7.87 0.48
C LYS A 61 -17.22 6.56 -0.17
N VAL A 62 -17.87 5.74 0.61
CA VAL A 62 -18.41 4.46 0.17
C VAL A 62 -19.82 4.26 0.74
N LYS A 63 -20.74 3.79 -0.09
CA LYS A 63 -22.12 3.47 0.29
C LYS A 63 -22.57 2.19 -0.39
N ASN A 64 -23.34 1.39 0.30
CA ASN A 64 -23.88 0.12 -0.18
C ASN A 64 -22.81 -0.80 -0.77
N TYR A 65 -21.74 -1.02 -0.01
CA TYR A 65 -20.64 -1.90 -0.43
C TYR A 65 -20.12 -2.71 0.76
N LEU A 66 -20.09 -4.04 0.62
CA LEU A 66 -19.69 -5.00 1.67
C LEU A 66 -20.46 -4.76 2.97
N SER A 67 -19.78 -4.30 4.04
CA SER A 67 -20.43 -4.01 5.33
C SER A 67 -20.91 -2.55 5.48
N PHE A 68 -20.69 -1.70 4.51
CA PHE A 68 -21.14 -0.31 4.52
C PHE A 68 -22.52 -0.20 3.84
N ARG A 69 -23.61 -0.23 4.60
CA ARG A 69 -24.96 0.04 4.09
C ARG A 69 -25.13 1.54 3.82
N ASP A 70 -24.87 2.32 4.83
CA ASP A 70 -24.97 3.78 4.79
C ASP A 70 -23.67 4.39 4.28
N GLU A 71 -23.69 5.67 3.92
CA GLU A 71 -22.48 6.36 3.46
C GLU A 71 -21.49 6.50 4.62
N ALA A 72 -20.29 6.01 4.38
CA ALA A 72 -19.15 6.16 5.28
C ALA A 72 -18.10 7.04 4.59
N THR A 73 -17.57 8.00 5.33
CA THR A 73 -16.56 8.95 4.85
C THR A 73 -15.26 8.75 5.61
N PHE A 74 -14.18 8.49 4.88
CA PHE A 74 -12.82 8.47 5.37
C PHE A 74 -12.05 9.68 4.82
N SER A 75 -11.25 10.36 5.65
CA SER A 75 -10.54 11.56 5.22
C SER A 75 -9.10 11.62 5.73
N PHE A 76 -8.19 12.09 4.88
CA PHE A 76 -6.83 12.49 5.23
C PHE A 76 -6.69 14.00 5.50
N LEU A 77 -7.79 14.74 5.59
CA LEU A 77 -7.72 16.16 5.95
C LEU A 77 -7.16 16.34 7.35
N ALA A 78 -6.10 17.14 7.46
CA ALA A 78 -5.50 17.49 8.74
C ALA A 78 -6.32 18.59 9.41
N THR A 79 -6.52 18.48 10.72
CA THR A 79 -7.09 19.55 11.56
C THR A 79 -6.09 20.71 11.74
N ASP A 80 -6.51 21.77 12.41
CA ASP A 80 -5.63 22.90 12.75
C ASP A 80 -4.56 22.56 13.81
N ASP A 81 -4.56 21.34 14.33
CA ASP A 81 -3.50 20.84 15.22
C ASP A 81 -2.13 20.92 14.52
N ARG A 82 -1.15 21.49 15.22
CA ARG A 82 0.21 21.68 14.73
C ARG A 82 1.25 20.82 15.48
N SER A 83 0.80 19.80 16.20
CA SER A 83 1.69 18.80 16.77
C SER A 83 2.50 18.13 15.64
N PHE A 84 3.75 17.77 15.89
CA PHE A 84 4.70 17.23 14.92
C PHE A 84 5.06 18.15 13.73
N GLY A 85 4.77 19.45 13.83
CA GLY A 85 5.13 20.42 12.77
C GLY A 85 4.48 20.08 11.43
N GLU A 86 5.30 20.11 10.35
CA GLU A 86 4.88 19.79 8.98
C GLU A 86 5.31 18.37 8.54
N ASP A 87 5.96 17.58 9.41
CA ASP A 87 6.56 16.29 9.00
C ASP A 87 5.50 15.24 8.66
N GLN A 88 4.32 15.32 9.32
CA GLN A 88 3.21 14.40 9.10
C GLN A 88 2.09 14.97 8.22
N VAL A 89 2.27 16.18 7.70
CA VAL A 89 1.26 16.91 6.92
C VAL A 89 1.89 17.45 5.65
N VAL A 90 1.22 17.24 4.53
CA VAL A 90 1.58 17.86 3.24
C VAL A 90 0.55 18.93 2.90
N THR A 91 1.01 20.14 2.62
CA THR A 91 0.15 21.25 2.22
C THR A 91 0.16 21.40 0.70
N ILE A 92 -1.02 21.37 0.06
CA ILE A 92 -1.24 21.61 -1.35
C ILE A 92 -2.22 22.79 -1.49
N GLY A 93 -1.73 23.95 -1.95
CA GLY A 93 -2.53 25.18 -1.91
C GLY A 93 -2.98 25.51 -0.48
N LYS A 94 -4.27 25.48 -0.22
CA LYS A 94 -4.89 25.70 1.10
C LYS A 94 -5.20 24.39 1.86
N THR A 95 -5.10 23.25 1.18
CA THR A 95 -5.48 21.95 1.74
C THR A 95 -4.29 21.32 2.45
N ARG A 96 -4.52 20.90 3.70
CA ARG A 96 -3.55 20.20 4.54
C ARG A 96 -3.95 18.74 4.62
N LEU A 97 -3.07 17.83 4.20
CA LEU A 97 -3.33 16.40 4.11
C LEU A 97 -2.37 15.61 4.99
N LEU A 98 -2.91 14.68 5.75
CA LEU A 98 -2.15 13.73 6.56
C LEU A 98 -1.41 12.73 5.66
N ARG A 99 -0.20 12.39 6.04
CA ARG A 99 0.58 11.31 5.44
C ARG A 99 0.20 9.94 6.00
N PHE A 100 -0.40 9.90 7.16
CA PHE A 100 -0.69 8.67 7.90
C PHE A 100 -2.11 8.65 8.43
N ALA A 101 -2.72 7.47 8.40
CA ALA A 101 -3.95 7.18 9.12
C ALA A 101 -3.93 5.74 9.67
N ILE A 102 -4.52 5.57 10.85
CA ILE A 102 -4.64 4.29 11.53
C ILE A 102 -6.10 4.02 11.90
N LEU A 103 -6.59 2.84 11.55
CA LEU A 103 -7.98 2.43 11.71
C LEU A 103 -8.10 1.33 12.76
N TYR A 104 -8.75 1.64 13.86
CA TYR A 104 -9.05 0.72 14.96
C TYR A 104 -10.45 0.12 14.84
N GLY A 105 -10.64 -1.02 15.45
CA GLY A 105 -11.96 -1.65 15.58
C GLY A 105 -11.85 -3.12 15.95
N ALA A 106 -12.94 -3.67 16.45
CA ALA A 106 -13.04 -5.09 16.75
C ALA A 106 -12.88 -5.96 15.49
N ASN A 107 -12.65 -7.26 15.68
CA ASN A 107 -12.70 -8.20 14.57
C ASN A 107 -14.08 -8.15 13.90
N ALA A 108 -14.10 -8.21 12.58
CA ALA A 108 -15.31 -8.10 11.77
C ALA A 108 -16.07 -6.75 11.85
N SER A 109 -15.47 -5.68 12.41
CA SER A 109 -16.08 -4.34 12.46
C SER A 109 -16.16 -3.63 11.10
N GLY A 110 -15.40 -4.09 10.10
CA GLY A 110 -15.39 -3.50 8.75
C GLY A 110 -14.08 -2.83 8.35
N LYS A 111 -13.01 -2.90 9.16
CA LYS A 111 -11.68 -2.36 8.84
C LYS A 111 -11.19 -2.81 7.45
N SER A 112 -11.09 -4.11 7.26
CA SER A 112 -10.65 -4.70 5.98
C SER A 112 -11.60 -4.37 4.82
N ASN A 113 -12.89 -4.14 5.09
CA ASN A 113 -13.85 -3.77 4.05
C ASN A 113 -13.62 -2.35 3.50
N LEU A 114 -13.12 -1.43 4.35
CA LEU A 114 -12.68 -0.11 3.87
C LEU A 114 -11.48 -0.23 2.93
N LEU A 115 -10.48 -1.03 3.30
CA LEU A 115 -9.32 -1.28 2.46
C LEU A 115 -9.71 -1.99 1.15
N GLN A 116 -10.62 -2.95 1.21
CA GLN A 116 -11.15 -3.63 0.02
C GLN A 116 -11.92 -2.68 -0.90
N ALA A 117 -12.53 -1.62 -0.37
CA ALA A 117 -13.20 -0.60 -1.19
C ALA A 117 -12.19 0.23 -2.00
N PHE A 118 -11.02 0.60 -1.43
CA PHE A 118 -9.91 1.20 -2.18
C PHE A 118 -9.36 0.25 -3.25
N ASP A 119 -9.12 -1.00 -2.86
CA ASP A 119 -8.64 -2.05 -3.78
C ASP A 119 -9.62 -2.30 -4.94
N PHE A 120 -10.93 -2.26 -4.63
CA PHE A 120 -11.98 -2.41 -5.63
C PHE A 120 -11.89 -1.32 -6.69
N LEU A 121 -11.82 -0.03 -6.28
CA LEU A 121 -11.70 1.08 -7.23
C LEU A 121 -10.46 0.93 -8.10
N ARG A 122 -9.30 0.68 -7.49
CA ARG A 122 -8.05 0.50 -8.23
C ARG A 122 -8.14 -0.64 -9.25
N LYS A 123 -8.64 -1.80 -8.83
CA LYS A 123 -8.82 -2.96 -9.71
C LYS A 123 -9.81 -2.66 -10.83
N PHE A 124 -10.91 -1.98 -10.52
CA PHE A 124 -11.95 -1.61 -11.48
C PHE A 124 -11.44 -0.64 -12.55
N TRP A 125 -10.62 0.32 -12.18
CA TRP A 125 -10.03 1.29 -13.11
C TRP A 125 -8.97 0.68 -14.04
N LEU A 126 -8.19 -0.28 -13.54
CA LEU A 126 -7.06 -0.88 -14.25
C LEU A 126 -7.37 -2.27 -14.82
N ASP A 127 -8.62 -2.67 -14.81
CA ASP A 127 -9.02 -3.98 -15.34
C ASP A 127 -8.83 -4.02 -16.85
N ASP A 128 -8.13 -5.04 -17.33
CA ASP A 128 -7.86 -5.26 -18.74
C ASP A 128 -8.53 -6.55 -19.28
N LEU A 129 -9.36 -7.22 -18.44
CA LEU A 129 -10.16 -8.38 -18.85
C LEU A 129 -11.44 -7.93 -19.54
N ILE A 130 -11.37 -7.81 -20.85
CA ILE A 130 -12.51 -7.43 -21.68
C ILE A 130 -13.22 -8.72 -22.10
N THR A 131 -14.22 -9.11 -21.34
CA THR A 131 -15.13 -10.18 -21.73
C THR A 131 -16.57 -9.65 -21.71
N PRO A 132 -17.34 -9.88 -22.75
CA PRO A 132 -18.77 -9.58 -22.73
C PRO A 132 -19.43 -10.28 -21.53
N ASN A 133 -20.34 -9.60 -20.87
CA ASN A 133 -21.09 -10.11 -19.69
C ASN A 133 -20.26 -10.39 -18.42
N ARG A 134 -19.05 -9.85 -18.31
CA ARG A 134 -18.31 -9.90 -17.05
C ARG A 134 -19.03 -9.09 -15.97
N ALA A 135 -19.01 -9.59 -14.74
CA ALA A 135 -19.44 -8.83 -13.57
C ALA A 135 -18.49 -7.69 -13.24
N THR A 136 -18.97 -6.58 -12.69
CA THR A 136 -18.15 -5.47 -12.21
C THR A 136 -17.29 -5.85 -11.00
N GLY A 137 -17.72 -6.87 -10.25
CA GLY A 137 -17.11 -7.27 -8.99
C GLY A 137 -17.63 -6.52 -7.76
N ALA A 138 -18.53 -5.55 -7.93
CA ALA A 138 -19.13 -4.87 -6.78
C ALA A 138 -20.08 -5.81 -6.03
N THR A 139 -19.94 -5.83 -4.71
CA THR A 139 -20.79 -6.60 -3.80
C THR A 139 -21.53 -5.62 -2.90
N PRO A 140 -22.87 -5.46 -3.04
CA PRO A 140 -23.64 -4.56 -2.20
C PRO A 140 -23.69 -5.07 -0.75
N PHE A 141 -24.22 -4.26 0.15
CA PHE A 141 -24.56 -4.71 1.50
C PHE A 141 -25.67 -5.76 1.45
N LEU A 142 -25.39 -6.96 2.01
CA LEU A 142 -26.24 -8.15 1.83
C LEU A 142 -27.17 -8.43 3.01
N LEU A 143 -27.11 -7.62 4.08
CA LEU A 143 -27.92 -7.84 5.28
C LEU A 143 -29.20 -6.98 5.32
N ASP A 144 -29.60 -6.43 4.18
CA ASP A 144 -30.79 -5.63 4.00
C ASP A 144 -31.42 -5.91 2.63
N GLN A 145 -32.74 -6.14 2.57
CA GLN A 145 -33.42 -6.53 1.33
C GLN A 145 -33.54 -5.41 0.30
N GLU A 146 -33.57 -4.15 0.74
CA GLU A 146 -33.66 -2.99 -0.15
C GLU A 146 -32.31 -2.73 -0.80
N THR A 147 -31.26 -2.63 0.01
CA THR A 147 -29.91 -2.28 -0.46
C THR A 147 -29.25 -3.32 -1.34
N MET A 148 -29.64 -4.62 -1.23
CA MET A 148 -29.16 -5.65 -2.15
C MET A 148 -29.47 -5.36 -3.63
N ASN A 149 -30.49 -4.56 -3.91
CA ASN A 149 -30.93 -4.22 -5.26
C ASN A 149 -30.57 -2.79 -5.67
N GLU A 150 -29.97 -2.03 -4.76
CA GLU A 150 -29.48 -0.69 -5.04
C GLU A 150 -28.01 -0.71 -5.54
N PRO A 151 -27.60 0.31 -6.30
CA PRO A 151 -26.19 0.43 -6.70
C PRO A 151 -25.29 0.74 -5.52
N SER A 152 -24.08 0.18 -5.54
CA SER A 152 -22.98 0.64 -4.72
C SER A 152 -22.48 2.00 -5.23
N ARG A 153 -22.06 2.89 -4.33
CA ARG A 153 -21.57 4.22 -4.65
C ARG A 153 -20.21 4.47 -4.03
N PHE A 154 -19.34 5.10 -4.83
CA PHE A 154 -18.00 5.50 -4.42
C PHE A 154 -17.76 6.94 -4.84
N GLU A 155 -17.11 7.71 -3.98
CA GLU A 155 -16.59 9.03 -4.29
C GLU A 155 -15.15 9.13 -3.77
N LEU A 156 -14.23 9.60 -4.63
CA LEU A 156 -12.84 9.81 -4.26
C LEU A 156 -12.43 11.23 -4.64
N THR A 157 -12.00 12.02 -3.65
CA THR A 157 -11.38 13.32 -3.84
C THR A 157 -9.88 13.19 -3.62
N PHE A 158 -9.07 13.65 -4.57
CA PHE A 158 -7.63 13.43 -4.56
C PHE A 158 -6.89 14.51 -5.37
N PHE A 159 -5.58 14.60 -5.14
CA PHE A 159 -4.69 15.49 -5.86
C PHE A 159 -3.77 14.68 -6.79
N VAL A 160 -3.64 15.15 -8.04
CA VAL A 160 -2.58 14.76 -8.96
C VAL A 160 -1.75 16.00 -9.25
N GLY A 161 -0.58 16.10 -8.64
CA GLY A 161 0.15 17.34 -8.57
C GLY A 161 -0.59 18.36 -7.70
N GLU A 162 -0.74 19.56 -8.21
CA GLU A 162 -1.47 20.65 -7.54
C GLU A 162 -2.96 20.69 -7.89
N VAL A 163 -3.41 19.81 -8.79
CA VAL A 163 -4.78 19.77 -9.28
C VAL A 163 -5.61 18.83 -8.43
N CYS A 164 -6.69 19.32 -7.85
CA CYS A 164 -7.66 18.52 -7.13
C CYS A 164 -8.66 17.91 -8.12
N TYR A 165 -8.99 16.64 -7.94
CA TYR A 165 -9.97 15.89 -8.72
C TYR A 165 -11.02 15.28 -7.81
N ARG A 166 -12.23 15.13 -8.34
CA ARG A 166 -13.31 14.35 -7.74
C ARG A 166 -13.81 13.31 -8.75
N TYR A 167 -13.72 12.06 -8.36
CA TYR A 167 -14.27 10.93 -9.11
C TYR A 167 -15.48 10.36 -8.39
N THR A 168 -16.57 10.10 -9.11
CA THR A 168 -17.75 9.40 -8.57
C THR A 168 -18.11 8.20 -9.42
N LEU A 169 -18.61 7.16 -8.77
CA LEU A 169 -18.99 5.91 -9.40
C LEU A 169 -20.25 5.33 -8.75
N SER A 170 -21.23 4.99 -9.56
CA SER A 170 -22.44 4.28 -9.17
C SER A 170 -22.59 3.05 -10.04
N LEU A 171 -22.59 1.84 -9.43
CA LEU A 171 -22.63 0.58 -10.16
C LEU A 171 -23.29 -0.53 -9.32
N ASP A 172 -23.75 -1.57 -10.01
CA ASP A 172 -24.07 -2.86 -9.41
C ASP A 172 -23.12 -3.96 -9.93
N ASN A 173 -23.39 -5.20 -9.63
CA ASN A 173 -22.58 -6.32 -10.12
C ASN A 173 -22.65 -6.52 -11.64
N LYS A 174 -23.58 -5.88 -12.35
CA LYS A 174 -23.81 -6.07 -13.80
C LYS A 174 -23.30 -4.89 -14.62
N ARG A 175 -23.40 -3.67 -14.08
CA ARG A 175 -23.15 -2.46 -14.86
C ARG A 175 -22.81 -1.24 -14.02
N VAL A 176 -22.17 -0.29 -14.69
CA VAL A 176 -22.04 1.09 -14.21
C VAL A 176 -23.30 1.84 -14.61
N TYR A 177 -23.93 2.52 -13.66
CA TYR A 177 -25.05 3.43 -13.92
C TYR A 177 -24.56 4.84 -14.24
N GLU A 178 -23.58 5.29 -13.47
CA GLU A 178 -22.98 6.62 -13.61
C GLU A 178 -21.51 6.59 -13.19
N GLU A 179 -20.68 7.33 -13.94
CA GLU A 179 -19.26 7.51 -13.67
C GLU A 179 -18.89 8.93 -14.07
N THR A 180 -18.32 9.72 -13.14
CA THR A 180 -17.92 11.10 -13.40
C THR A 180 -16.50 11.37 -12.96
N LEU A 181 -15.85 12.31 -13.66
CA LEU A 181 -14.58 12.88 -13.24
C LEU A 181 -14.67 14.40 -13.39
N HIS A 182 -14.37 15.08 -12.31
CA HIS A 182 -14.30 16.53 -12.26
C HIS A 182 -12.92 16.96 -11.75
N TYR A 183 -12.55 18.21 -12.01
CA TYR A 183 -11.35 18.81 -11.43
C TYR A 183 -11.64 20.24 -10.98
N TYR A 184 -10.78 20.75 -10.12
CA TYR A 184 -10.84 22.10 -9.59
C TYR A 184 -9.63 22.88 -10.12
N PRO A 185 -9.81 23.81 -11.08
CA PRO A 185 -8.71 24.49 -11.78
C PRO A 185 -7.98 25.56 -10.96
N GLY A 186 -8.38 25.80 -9.72
CA GLY A 186 -7.79 26.83 -8.87
C GLY A 186 -8.23 26.70 -7.43
N GLU A 187 -7.97 27.76 -6.63
CA GLU A 187 -8.34 27.81 -5.21
C GLU A 187 -9.84 28.07 -4.96
N GLU A 188 -10.61 28.37 -6.01
CA GLU A 188 -12.06 28.54 -5.93
C GLU A 188 -12.76 27.19 -6.08
N ASP A 189 -13.89 27.02 -5.38
CA ASP A 189 -14.72 25.81 -5.40
C ASP A 189 -15.44 25.57 -6.75
N ASN A 190 -14.91 26.10 -7.83
CA ASN A 190 -15.47 25.95 -9.17
C ASN A 190 -15.09 24.59 -9.76
N GLU A 191 -16.02 23.67 -9.66
CA GLU A 191 -15.87 22.33 -10.22
C GLU A 191 -16.09 22.35 -11.73
N VAL A 192 -15.15 21.76 -12.48
CA VAL A 192 -15.22 21.63 -13.93
C VAL A 192 -15.29 20.16 -14.31
N MET A 193 -16.33 19.80 -15.06
CA MET A 193 -16.51 18.43 -15.55
C MET A 193 -15.46 18.11 -16.62
N LEU A 194 -14.79 16.96 -16.46
CA LEU A 194 -13.95 16.35 -17.48
C LEU A 194 -14.68 15.23 -18.22
N LEU A 195 -15.40 14.39 -17.47
CA LEU A 195 -16.06 13.19 -17.94
C LEU A 195 -17.39 13.00 -17.21
N HIS A 196 -18.42 12.67 -17.96
CA HIS A 196 -19.67 12.12 -17.46
C HIS A 196 -20.11 10.96 -18.33
N ARG A 197 -20.25 9.79 -17.72
CA ARG A 197 -20.76 8.58 -18.35
C ARG A 197 -22.01 8.12 -17.63
N ILE A 198 -23.06 7.83 -18.40
CA ILE A 198 -24.29 7.24 -17.92
C ILE A 198 -24.62 5.97 -18.73
N PHE A 199 -25.41 5.09 -18.13
CA PHE A 199 -25.98 3.94 -18.82
C PHE A 199 -27.42 4.24 -19.21
N GLN A 200 -27.66 4.38 -20.53
CA GLN A 200 -28.94 4.71 -21.08
C GLN A 200 -29.18 3.89 -22.36
N ASP A 201 -30.44 3.46 -22.61
CA ASP A 201 -30.82 2.68 -23.79
C ASP A 201 -29.92 1.47 -24.05
N ASN A 202 -29.59 0.75 -22.97
CA ASN A 202 -28.75 -0.45 -22.96
C ASN A 202 -27.30 -0.25 -23.46
N ARG A 203 -26.77 0.97 -23.37
CA ARG A 203 -25.40 1.33 -23.75
C ARG A 203 -24.83 2.41 -22.84
N SER A 204 -23.50 2.50 -22.84
CA SER A 204 -22.81 3.64 -22.21
C SER A 204 -22.94 4.87 -23.12
N VAL A 205 -23.29 6.01 -22.52
CA VAL A 205 -23.27 7.32 -23.18
C VAL A 205 -22.21 8.16 -22.47
N ILE A 206 -21.23 8.66 -23.23
CA ILE A 206 -20.09 9.42 -22.70
C ILE A 206 -20.21 10.86 -23.15
N THR A 207 -20.09 11.79 -22.22
CA THR A 207 -20.03 13.23 -22.44
C THR A 207 -18.75 13.78 -21.84
N PHE A 208 -18.05 14.62 -22.56
CA PHE A 208 -16.87 15.34 -22.06
C PHE A 208 -17.24 16.80 -21.78
N GLY A 209 -16.54 17.38 -20.80
CA GLY A 209 -16.64 18.81 -20.53
C GLY A 209 -15.98 19.66 -21.64
N ASP A 210 -16.27 20.96 -21.64
CA ASP A 210 -15.82 21.89 -22.68
C ASP A 210 -14.28 22.00 -22.77
N THR A 211 -13.57 21.65 -21.70
CA THR A 211 -12.10 21.66 -21.64
C THR A 211 -11.46 20.43 -22.29
N VAL A 212 -12.23 19.39 -22.60
CA VAL A 212 -11.75 18.12 -23.14
C VAL A 212 -12.13 18.01 -24.63
N GLN A 213 -11.14 18.04 -25.49
CA GLN A 213 -11.38 17.93 -26.95
C GLN A 213 -11.26 16.49 -27.42
N VAL A 214 -12.34 15.95 -27.94
CA VAL A 214 -12.40 14.60 -28.48
C VAL A 214 -13.02 14.64 -29.88
N SER A 215 -12.38 13.99 -30.83
CA SER A 215 -12.96 13.88 -32.17
C SER A 215 -14.20 12.95 -32.17
N PRO A 216 -15.19 13.18 -33.05
CA PRO A 216 -16.37 12.30 -33.12
C PRO A 216 -16.02 10.82 -33.28
N ALA A 217 -15.02 10.49 -34.09
CA ALA A 217 -14.57 9.10 -34.31
C ALA A 217 -13.98 8.49 -33.04
N ALA A 218 -13.19 9.24 -32.28
CA ALA A 218 -12.62 8.74 -31.02
C ALA A 218 -13.72 8.56 -29.94
N LEU A 219 -14.71 9.45 -29.89
CA LEU A 219 -15.86 9.33 -28.99
C LEU A 219 -16.68 8.07 -29.32
N GLU A 220 -16.93 7.83 -30.61
CA GLU A 220 -17.64 6.61 -31.06
C GLU A 220 -16.86 5.35 -30.65
N GLU A 221 -15.54 5.31 -30.88
CA GLU A 221 -14.70 4.18 -30.50
C GLU A 221 -14.69 3.95 -28.97
N LEU A 222 -14.57 5.02 -28.16
CA LEU A 222 -14.68 4.94 -26.72
C LEU A 222 -16.02 4.38 -26.28
N THR A 223 -17.11 4.87 -26.87
CA THR A 223 -18.48 4.42 -26.55
C THR A 223 -18.66 2.95 -26.81
N ILE A 224 -18.13 2.43 -27.95
CA ILE A 224 -18.18 1.00 -28.30
C ILE A 224 -17.37 0.16 -27.31
N LYS A 225 -16.17 0.62 -26.90
CA LYS A 225 -15.28 -0.10 -25.99
C LYS A 225 -15.70 0.00 -24.52
N CYS A 226 -16.49 1.02 -24.18
CA CYS A 226 -16.97 1.25 -22.82
C CYS A 226 -18.16 0.33 -22.49
N LEU A 227 -17.86 -0.98 -22.33
CA LEU A 227 -18.88 -1.98 -22.00
C LEU A 227 -19.56 -1.63 -20.67
N PRO A 228 -20.80 -2.08 -20.44
CA PRO A 228 -21.57 -1.74 -19.22
C PRO A 228 -20.84 -2.04 -17.92
N SER A 229 -20.05 -3.09 -17.85
CA SER A 229 -19.35 -3.57 -16.66
C SER A 229 -17.90 -3.11 -16.52
N LEU A 230 -17.38 -2.31 -17.46
CA LEU A 230 -16.02 -1.80 -17.43
C LEU A 230 -16.00 -0.33 -16.95
N SER A 231 -14.87 0.11 -16.39
CA SER A 231 -14.65 1.54 -16.14
C SER A 231 -14.37 2.31 -17.42
N PHE A 232 -14.59 3.62 -17.41
CA PHE A 232 -14.15 4.49 -18.48
C PHE A 232 -12.63 4.40 -18.68
N PHE A 233 -11.83 4.35 -17.63
CA PHE A 233 -10.38 4.28 -17.73
C PHE A 233 -9.90 3.01 -18.43
N THR A 234 -10.55 1.87 -18.20
CA THR A 234 -10.30 0.65 -18.95
C THR A 234 -10.59 0.86 -20.46
N ALA A 235 -11.75 1.41 -20.80
CA ALA A 235 -12.09 1.68 -22.21
C ALA A 235 -11.11 2.67 -22.84
N ARG A 236 -10.74 3.73 -22.11
CA ARG A 236 -9.78 4.76 -22.54
C ARG A 236 -8.40 4.17 -22.85
N SER A 237 -7.92 3.22 -22.06
CA SER A 237 -6.61 2.59 -22.28
C SER A 237 -6.51 1.80 -23.61
N MET A 238 -7.63 1.50 -24.24
CA MET A 238 -7.72 0.76 -25.52
C MET A 238 -7.81 1.65 -26.76
N VAL A 239 -7.90 2.98 -26.58
CA VAL A 239 -8.02 3.94 -27.68
C VAL A 239 -6.75 4.79 -27.75
N ASN A 240 -6.14 4.84 -28.94
CA ASN A 240 -4.94 5.64 -29.16
C ASN A 240 -5.29 7.12 -29.33
N MET A 241 -5.39 7.83 -28.22
CA MET A 241 -5.66 9.25 -28.14
C MET A 241 -4.97 9.85 -26.92
N SER A 242 -4.95 11.17 -26.77
CA SER A 242 -4.45 11.86 -25.59
C SER A 242 -5.55 12.70 -24.95
N LEU A 243 -5.73 12.53 -23.64
CA LEU A 243 -6.65 13.29 -22.79
C LEU A 243 -5.87 13.76 -21.54
N PRO A 244 -5.03 14.81 -21.62
CA PRO A 244 -3.99 15.08 -20.63
C PRO A 244 -4.44 15.00 -19.17
N LEU A 245 -5.46 15.77 -18.76
CA LEU A 245 -5.95 15.76 -17.37
C LEU A 245 -6.52 14.40 -16.93
N ILE A 246 -7.13 13.65 -17.85
CA ILE A 246 -7.67 12.31 -17.58
C ILE A 246 -6.54 11.27 -17.56
N ASP A 247 -5.57 11.41 -18.45
CA ASP A 247 -4.41 10.53 -18.54
C ASP A 247 -3.51 10.69 -17.31
N ASP A 248 -3.37 11.90 -16.75
CA ASP A 248 -2.65 12.15 -15.50
C ASP A 248 -3.28 11.36 -14.33
N VAL A 249 -4.61 11.35 -14.23
CA VAL A 249 -5.33 10.53 -13.24
C VAL A 249 -5.09 9.05 -13.45
N TYR A 250 -5.17 8.57 -14.70
CA TYR A 250 -4.92 7.16 -15.02
C TYR A 250 -3.49 6.73 -14.64
N ASN A 251 -2.49 7.55 -14.97
CA ASN A 251 -1.09 7.28 -14.64
C ASN A 251 -0.87 7.26 -13.12
N TRP A 252 -1.46 8.21 -12.39
CA TRP A 252 -1.41 8.23 -10.93
C TRP A 252 -1.96 6.94 -10.32
N ILE A 253 -3.16 6.52 -10.74
CA ILE A 253 -3.77 5.27 -10.26
C ILE A 253 -2.88 4.06 -10.55
N GLN A 254 -2.31 4.00 -11.75
CA GLN A 254 -1.49 2.87 -12.18
C GLN A 254 -0.19 2.77 -11.40
N ASP A 255 0.51 3.89 -11.22
CA ASP A 255 1.90 3.91 -10.80
C ASP A 255 2.06 4.18 -9.29
N GLN A 256 1.09 4.85 -8.65
CA GLN A 256 1.25 5.36 -7.29
C GLN A 256 0.19 4.88 -6.28
N VAL A 257 -0.93 4.32 -6.74
CA VAL A 257 -1.90 3.70 -5.84
C VAL A 257 -1.58 2.21 -5.69
N GLY A 258 -1.08 1.81 -4.52
CA GLY A 258 -0.77 0.41 -4.20
C GLY A 258 -2.03 -0.42 -3.94
N LEU A 259 -1.92 -1.75 -4.05
CA LEU A 259 -2.91 -2.67 -3.51
C LEU A 259 -2.67 -2.84 -2.01
N THR A 260 -3.73 -3.13 -1.28
CA THR A 260 -3.64 -3.45 0.15
C THR A 260 -2.71 -4.62 0.40
N ILE A 261 -1.83 -4.47 1.38
CA ILE A 261 -1.03 -5.57 1.91
C ILE A 261 -1.88 -6.34 2.91
N PRO A 262 -2.21 -7.62 2.62
CA PRO A 262 -3.00 -8.43 3.53
C PRO A 262 -2.16 -8.93 4.72
N PRO A 263 -2.78 -9.51 5.77
CA PRO A 263 -2.07 -10.07 6.92
C PRO A 263 -1.17 -11.26 6.56
N GLU A 264 -1.47 -11.98 5.48
CA GLU A 264 -0.74 -13.17 5.06
C GLU A 264 0.65 -12.82 4.51
N VAL A 265 1.67 -13.55 4.91
CA VAL A 265 3.09 -13.24 4.66
C VAL A 265 3.49 -13.46 3.20
N ASP A 266 2.97 -14.49 2.54
CA ASP A 266 3.51 -14.98 1.26
C ASP A 266 3.44 -13.95 0.11
N GLN A 267 2.34 -13.17 0.02
CA GLN A 267 2.19 -12.17 -1.04
C GLN A 267 3.15 -11.00 -0.88
N VAL A 268 3.32 -10.55 0.36
CA VAL A 268 4.18 -9.40 0.69
C VAL A 268 5.63 -9.72 0.37
N TYR A 269 6.06 -10.92 0.74
CA TYR A 269 7.40 -11.42 0.51
C TYR A 269 7.75 -11.49 -0.98
N PHE A 270 6.86 -12.03 -1.81
CA PHE A 270 7.10 -12.15 -3.25
C PHE A 270 7.36 -10.78 -3.92
N ASN A 271 6.56 -9.77 -3.57
CA ASN A 271 6.73 -8.42 -4.09
C ASN A 271 8.04 -7.79 -3.61
N ALA A 272 8.39 -7.99 -2.34
CA ALA A 272 9.64 -7.50 -1.76
C ALA A 272 10.87 -8.05 -2.48
N ASN A 273 10.87 -9.35 -2.81
CA ASN A 273 11.96 -9.99 -3.55
C ASN A 273 12.14 -9.37 -4.94
N LEU A 274 11.02 -9.11 -5.64
CA LEU A 274 11.05 -8.47 -6.95
C LEU A 274 11.63 -7.06 -6.89
N ILE A 275 11.25 -6.30 -5.87
CA ILE A 275 11.74 -4.93 -5.65
C ILE A 275 13.24 -4.96 -5.31
N ALA A 276 13.65 -5.77 -4.33
CA ALA A 276 15.04 -5.91 -3.89
C ALA A 276 15.96 -6.45 -4.98
N ALA A 277 15.46 -7.28 -5.89
CA ALA A 277 16.23 -7.79 -7.03
C ALA A 277 16.52 -6.70 -8.07
N LYS A 278 15.53 -5.83 -8.32
CA LYS A 278 15.61 -4.79 -9.35
C LYS A 278 16.35 -3.53 -8.90
N ASP A 279 16.25 -3.20 -7.61
CA ASP A 279 16.76 -1.95 -7.07
C ASP A 279 17.79 -2.20 -5.96
N PRO A 280 19.10 -1.97 -6.23
CA PRO A 280 20.16 -2.10 -5.23
C PRO A 280 20.00 -1.16 -4.03
N GLU A 281 19.45 0.06 -4.23
CA GLU A 281 19.26 1.01 -3.13
C GLU A 281 18.22 0.49 -2.12
N VAL A 282 17.14 -0.12 -2.63
CA VAL A 282 16.13 -0.78 -1.77
C VAL A 282 16.76 -1.93 -0.99
N ARG A 283 17.59 -2.74 -1.63
CA ARG A 283 18.26 -3.87 -0.97
C ARG A 283 19.20 -3.40 0.14
N ASP A 284 19.97 -2.34 -0.11
CA ASP A 284 20.88 -1.75 0.89
C ASP A 284 20.11 -1.16 2.07
N PHE A 285 19.02 -0.46 1.79
CA PHE A 285 18.10 0.06 2.81
C PHE A 285 17.51 -1.07 3.65
N LEU A 286 16.93 -2.09 3.02
CA LEU A 286 16.36 -3.24 3.70
C LEU A 286 17.40 -3.99 4.54
N SER A 287 18.62 -4.15 4.04
CA SER A 287 19.71 -4.75 4.82
C SER A 287 20.04 -3.94 6.08
N ALA A 288 20.05 -2.61 5.97
CA ALA A 288 20.29 -1.72 7.09
C ALA A 288 19.13 -1.75 8.10
N PHE A 289 17.87 -1.77 7.60
CA PHE A 289 16.68 -1.84 8.43
C PHE A 289 16.59 -3.18 9.18
N MET A 290 16.73 -4.31 8.49
CA MET A 290 16.69 -5.64 9.09
C MET A 290 17.76 -5.83 10.16
N ARG A 291 18.96 -5.27 9.95
CA ARG A 291 20.03 -5.26 10.97
C ARG A 291 19.66 -4.53 12.27
N ARG A 292 18.81 -3.51 12.20
CA ARG A 292 18.29 -2.80 13.38
C ARG A 292 17.21 -3.58 14.10
N ALA A 293 16.40 -4.30 13.32
CA ALA A 293 15.22 -5.02 13.82
C ALA A 293 15.56 -6.42 14.37
N ASP A 294 16.58 -7.08 13.83
CA ASP A 294 17.02 -8.41 14.24
C ASP A 294 18.55 -8.45 14.33
N PHE A 295 19.07 -8.69 15.53
CA PHE A 295 20.52 -8.68 15.84
C PHE A 295 21.34 -9.69 15.03
N ASN A 296 20.71 -10.75 14.55
CA ASN A 296 21.40 -11.82 13.84
C ASN A 296 21.44 -11.63 12.33
N ILE A 297 20.56 -10.77 11.78
CA ILE A 297 20.55 -10.49 10.34
C ILE A 297 21.54 -9.35 10.06
N THR A 298 22.57 -9.63 9.25
CA THR A 298 23.62 -8.68 8.93
C THR A 298 23.65 -8.23 7.48
N GLY A 299 22.86 -8.88 6.61
CA GLY A 299 22.73 -8.51 5.22
C GLY A 299 21.63 -9.28 4.51
N ILE A 300 21.37 -8.86 3.26
CA ILE A 300 20.44 -9.51 2.36
C ILE A 300 21.17 -9.76 1.03
N HIS A 301 21.14 -11.01 0.59
CA HIS A 301 21.65 -11.43 -0.70
C HIS A 301 20.50 -11.87 -1.60
N VAL A 302 20.53 -11.47 -2.87
CA VAL A 302 19.51 -11.82 -3.86
C VAL A 302 20.16 -12.58 -5.00
N GLU A 303 19.71 -13.79 -5.25
CA GLU A 303 20.06 -14.58 -6.43
C GLU A 303 18.90 -14.58 -7.41
N THR A 304 19.19 -14.31 -8.68
CA THR A 304 18.18 -14.40 -9.74
C THR A 304 18.49 -15.64 -10.59
N GLU A 305 17.54 -16.55 -10.66
CA GLU A 305 17.56 -17.74 -11.47
C GLU A 305 16.54 -17.62 -12.60
N THR A 306 17.01 -17.65 -13.84
CA THR A 306 16.14 -17.67 -15.01
C THR A 306 15.74 -19.11 -15.33
N MET A 307 14.45 -19.40 -15.23
CA MET A 307 13.86 -20.71 -15.50
C MET A 307 13.08 -20.70 -16.80
N GLU A 308 13.06 -21.82 -17.52
CA GLU A 308 12.16 -22.01 -18.66
C GLU A 308 10.69 -22.06 -18.16
N MET A 309 9.80 -21.44 -18.91
CA MET A 309 8.37 -21.43 -18.62
C MET A 309 7.74 -22.76 -19.01
N THR A 310 7.74 -23.73 -18.09
CA THR A 310 7.11 -25.03 -18.29
C THR A 310 5.57 -24.93 -18.22
N ASP A 311 4.88 -25.96 -18.71
CA ASP A 311 3.42 -26.04 -18.62
C ASP A 311 2.94 -26.13 -17.16
N GLU A 312 3.73 -26.70 -16.27
CA GLU A 312 3.45 -26.76 -14.83
C GLU A 312 3.49 -25.37 -14.21
N ILE A 313 4.53 -24.57 -14.52
CA ILE A 313 4.64 -23.17 -14.06
C ILE A 313 3.48 -22.35 -14.62
N ARG A 314 3.11 -22.53 -15.92
CA ARG A 314 1.96 -21.86 -16.53
C ARG A 314 0.66 -22.18 -15.80
N ASN A 315 0.44 -23.44 -15.47
CA ASN A 315 -0.75 -23.88 -14.75
C ASN A 315 -0.77 -23.32 -13.32
N TYR A 316 0.36 -23.33 -12.62
CA TYR A 316 0.50 -22.72 -11.29
C TYR A 316 0.17 -21.22 -11.33
N VAL A 317 0.77 -20.45 -12.24
CA VAL A 317 0.49 -19.02 -12.40
C VAL A 317 -0.99 -18.77 -12.72
N ARG A 318 -1.58 -19.59 -13.59
CA ARG A 318 -3.00 -19.48 -13.97
C ARG A 318 -3.93 -19.69 -12.78
N GLN A 319 -3.65 -20.66 -11.93
CA GLN A 319 -4.48 -21.03 -10.78
C GLN A 319 -4.20 -20.20 -9.53
N SER A 320 -3.03 -19.57 -9.45
CA SER A 320 -2.64 -18.78 -8.28
C SER A 320 -3.55 -17.58 -8.09
N ALA A 321 -4.16 -17.44 -6.90
CA ALA A 321 -4.90 -16.25 -6.51
C ALA A 321 -3.99 -15.03 -6.26
N ASN A 322 -2.69 -15.27 -6.05
CA ASN A 322 -1.70 -14.28 -5.64
C ASN A 322 -1.22 -13.37 -6.79
N PHE A 323 -1.51 -13.74 -8.03
CA PHE A 323 -1.15 -12.92 -9.19
C PHE A 323 -2.37 -12.15 -9.72
N PRO A 324 -2.28 -10.82 -9.83
CA PRO A 324 -3.26 -10.04 -10.59
C PRO A 324 -3.38 -10.59 -12.03
N ASP A 325 -4.56 -10.57 -12.61
CA ASP A 325 -4.80 -11.14 -13.95
C ASP A 325 -3.91 -10.52 -15.04
N ARG A 326 -3.60 -9.21 -14.92
CA ARG A 326 -2.64 -8.53 -15.80
C ARG A 326 -1.23 -9.13 -15.67
N ALA A 327 -0.76 -9.35 -14.44
CA ALA A 327 0.54 -9.98 -14.20
C ALA A 327 0.56 -11.42 -14.71
N LYS A 328 -0.52 -12.21 -14.48
CA LYS A 328 -0.66 -13.56 -15.05
C LYS A 328 -0.48 -13.56 -16.57
N ARG A 329 -1.16 -12.65 -17.28
CA ARG A 329 -1.06 -12.57 -18.75
C ARG A 329 0.33 -12.14 -19.20
N ALA A 330 0.95 -11.20 -18.53
CA ALA A 330 2.30 -10.77 -18.86
C ALA A 330 3.30 -11.93 -18.71
N VAL A 331 3.24 -12.64 -17.57
CA VAL A 331 4.07 -13.82 -17.29
C VAL A 331 3.80 -14.95 -18.28
N MET A 332 2.53 -15.22 -18.62
CA MET A 332 2.14 -16.30 -19.56
C MET A 332 2.66 -16.11 -20.98
N ARG A 333 2.98 -14.88 -21.38
CA ARG A 333 3.56 -14.57 -22.71
C ARG A 333 5.07 -14.75 -22.77
N GLN A 334 5.73 -14.90 -21.61
CA GLN A 334 7.17 -15.05 -21.53
C GLN A 334 7.59 -16.51 -21.82
N GLN A 335 8.78 -16.69 -22.39
CA GLN A 335 9.39 -17.99 -22.56
C GLN A 335 10.21 -18.42 -21.34
N THR A 336 10.67 -17.46 -20.59
CA THR A 336 11.43 -17.64 -19.35
C THR A 336 10.80 -16.82 -18.23
N LEU A 337 11.03 -17.24 -16.99
CA LEU A 337 10.63 -16.56 -15.77
C LEU A 337 11.85 -16.40 -14.87
N ASP A 338 12.09 -15.17 -14.42
CA ASP A 338 13.11 -14.89 -13.42
C ASP A 338 12.52 -15.15 -12.03
N ARG A 339 13.13 -16.08 -11.30
CA ARG A 339 12.86 -16.34 -9.91
C ARG A 339 13.94 -15.63 -9.08
N HIS A 340 13.48 -14.78 -8.16
CA HIS A 340 14.36 -14.06 -7.24
C HIS A 340 14.34 -14.74 -5.87
N ASN A 341 15.45 -15.40 -5.54
CA ASN A 341 15.64 -16.05 -4.26
C ASN A 341 16.37 -15.08 -3.32
N VAL A 342 15.78 -14.80 -2.17
CA VAL A 342 16.38 -13.93 -1.14
C VAL A 342 16.92 -14.77 -0.02
N TYR A 343 18.16 -14.48 0.37
CA TYR A 343 18.86 -15.08 1.49
C TYR A 343 19.20 -14.02 2.51
N PHE A 344 18.96 -14.31 3.77
CA PHE A 344 19.34 -13.46 4.88
C PHE A 344 20.71 -13.91 5.41
N GLU A 345 21.64 -12.99 5.50
CA GLU A 345 22.99 -13.22 6.03
C GLU A 345 22.96 -13.12 7.56
N HIS A 346 23.45 -14.16 8.23
CA HIS A 346 23.58 -14.23 9.67
C HIS A 346 25.06 -14.29 10.06
N THR A 347 25.53 -13.31 10.84
CA THR A 347 26.90 -13.31 11.36
C THR A 347 26.94 -13.99 12.72
N VAL A 348 27.60 -15.11 12.79
CA VAL A 348 27.70 -15.94 14.00
C VAL A 348 29.15 -16.00 14.50
N LYS A 349 29.33 -15.84 15.80
CA LYS A 349 30.63 -16.10 16.49
C LYS A 349 30.57 -17.50 17.10
N ASN A 350 31.49 -18.36 16.67
CA ASN A 350 31.64 -19.71 17.17
C ASN A 350 33.12 -20.02 17.49
N GLU A 351 33.43 -21.28 17.80
CA GLU A 351 34.78 -21.73 18.10
C GLU A 351 35.78 -21.59 16.95
N TYR A 352 35.28 -21.44 15.70
CA TYR A 352 36.07 -21.26 14.48
C TYR A 352 36.31 -19.77 14.13
N GLY A 353 35.65 -18.84 14.86
CA GLY A 353 35.75 -17.41 14.66
C GLY A 353 34.42 -16.76 14.36
N THR A 354 34.45 -15.74 13.48
CA THR A 354 33.24 -15.07 12.96
C THR A 354 32.95 -15.60 11.57
N GLU A 355 31.78 -16.19 11.39
CA GLU A 355 31.33 -16.76 10.12
C GLU A 355 29.99 -16.15 9.69
N ILE A 356 29.76 -16.09 8.38
CA ILE A 356 28.49 -15.61 7.78
C ILE A 356 27.79 -16.83 7.16
N TYR A 357 26.54 -17.02 7.56
CA TYR A 357 25.65 -18.04 7.03
C TYR A 357 24.53 -17.37 6.26
N GLU A 358 24.22 -17.87 5.07
CA GLU A 358 23.09 -17.43 4.27
C GLU A 358 21.93 -18.41 4.44
N LEU A 359 20.82 -17.94 4.98
CA LEU A 359 19.61 -18.71 5.15
C LEU A 359 18.51 -18.22 4.21
N PRO A 360 17.85 -19.12 3.46
CA PRO A 360 16.73 -18.73 2.62
C PRO A 360 15.52 -18.33 3.49
N HIS A 361 14.59 -17.60 2.89
CA HIS A 361 13.42 -17.05 3.60
C HIS A 361 12.54 -18.13 4.24
N GLU A 362 12.46 -19.32 3.64
CA GLU A 362 11.69 -20.46 4.16
C GLU A 362 12.18 -20.93 5.53
N LEU A 363 13.43 -20.61 5.87
CA LEU A 363 14.03 -20.92 7.17
C LEU A 363 13.97 -19.74 8.15
N GLN A 364 13.39 -18.61 7.75
CA GLN A 364 13.16 -17.47 8.63
C GLN A 364 11.80 -17.56 9.34
N SER A 365 11.66 -16.80 10.43
CA SER A 365 10.37 -16.66 11.10
C SER A 365 9.36 -15.90 10.22
N ASN A 366 8.05 -16.17 10.44
CA ASN A 366 7.00 -15.38 9.78
C ASN A 366 7.13 -13.89 10.10
N GLY A 367 7.54 -13.52 11.32
CA GLY A 367 7.78 -12.13 11.71
C GLY A 367 8.90 -11.49 10.90
N THR A 368 10.04 -12.18 10.71
CA THR A 368 11.15 -11.71 9.89
C THR A 368 10.72 -11.49 8.44
N ASN A 369 10.01 -12.46 7.85
CA ASN A 369 9.50 -12.36 6.47
C ASN A 369 8.45 -11.24 6.32
N ARG A 370 7.56 -11.09 7.30
CA ARG A 370 6.54 -10.02 7.33
C ARG A 370 7.21 -8.64 7.40
N LEU A 371 8.15 -8.48 8.32
CA LEU A 371 8.90 -7.23 8.50
C LEU A 371 9.62 -6.82 7.21
N TYR A 372 10.35 -7.75 6.60
CA TYR A 372 11.04 -7.53 5.33
C TYR A 372 10.07 -7.10 4.22
N GLY A 373 8.94 -7.80 4.10
CA GLY A 373 7.95 -7.55 3.07
C GLY A 373 7.23 -6.21 3.22
N VAL A 374 6.80 -5.89 4.45
CA VAL A 374 6.11 -4.62 4.76
C VAL A 374 7.04 -3.45 4.54
N GLU A 375 8.29 -3.53 5.03
CA GLU A 375 9.24 -2.43 4.90
C GLU A 375 9.66 -2.18 3.45
N ALA A 376 9.83 -3.25 2.65
CA ALA A 376 10.08 -3.13 1.22
C ALA A 376 8.95 -2.40 0.48
N ALA A 377 7.70 -2.70 0.85
CA ALA A 377 6.54 -2.07 0.21
C ALA A 377 6.37 -0.60 0.64
N ILE A 378 6.63 -0.27 1.91
CA ILE A 378 6.61 1.11 2.39
C ILE A 378 7.69 1.92 1.68
N TYR A 379 8.92 1.42 1.63
CA TYR A 379 10.02 2.11 0.96
C TYR A 379 9.77 2.34 -0.54
N ASP A 380 9.25 1.33 -1.26
CA ASP A 380 8.88 1.46 -2.67
C ASP A 380 7.74 2.47 -2.89
N MET A 381 6.75 2.50 -1.99
CA MET A 381 5.70 3.51 -1.99
C MET A 381 6.27 4.92 -1.77
N GLU A 382 7.19 5.09 -0.80
CA GLU A 382 7.83 6.38 -0.52
C GLU A 382 8.62 6.90 -1.72
N LYS A 383 9.38 6.03 -2.40
CA LYS A 383 10.12 6.39 -3.65
C LYS A 383 9.21 6.91 -4.74
N ARG A 384 7.95 6.50 -4.78
CA ARG A 384 6.96 6.90 -5.78
C ARG A 384 6.00 8.01 -5.32
N ASN A 385 6.12 8.48 -4.06
CA ASN A 385 5.13 9.36 -3.41
C ASN A 385 3.70 8.80 -3.56
N GLY A 386 3.53 7.51 -3.31
CA GLY A 386 2.28 6.79 -3.55
C GLY A 386 1.39 6.66 -2.31
N PHE A 387 0.30 5.93 -2.49
CA PHE A 387 -0.61 5.49 -1.43
C PHE A 387 -0.47 3.98 -1.24
N LEU A 388 -0.41 3.54 0.03
CA LEU A 388 -0.39 2.14 0.43
C LEU A 388 -1.34 1.91 1.60
N ALA A 389 -2.08 0.82 1.55
CA ALA A 389 -2.86 0.34 2.68
C ALA A 389 -2.27 -0.98 3.21
N ILE A 390 -2.25 -1.16 4.54
CA ILE A 390 -1.78 -2.39 5.20
C ILE A 390 -2.85 -2.87 6.17
N ASP A 391 -3.34 -4.09 5.93
CA ASP A 391 -4.30 -4.72 6.83
C ASP A 391 -3.56 -5.45 7.96
N GLU A 392 -4.02 -5.23 9.20
CA GLU A 392 -3.44 -5.79 10.43
C GLU A 392 -1.91 -5.65 10.45
N ILE A 393 -1.44 -4.39 10.58
CA ILE A 393 0.00 -4.10 10.54
C ILE A 393 0.81 -4.90 11.55
N GLU A 394 0.20 -5.23 12.69
CA GLU A 394 0.80 -6.04 13.76
C GLU A 394 0.86 -7.53 13.48
N SER A 395 0.22 -8.03 12.40
CA SER A 395 0.17 -9.46 12.10
C SER A 395 1.58 -10.07 12.05
N SER A 396 1.82 -11.09 12.89
CA SER A 396 3.11 -11.78 13.04
C SER A 396 4.28 -10.92 13.53
N LEU A 397 4.07 -9.65 13.91
CA LEU A 397 5.13 -8.75 14.36
C LEU A 397 5.09 -8.53 15.87
N HIS A 398 6.27 -8.40 16.48
CA HIS A 398 6.36 -7.90 17.84
C HIS A 398 5.96 -6.41 17.88
N PRO A 399 5.28 -5.94 18.93
CA PRO A 399 4.87 -4.54 19.05
C PRO A 399 5.94 -3.49 18.79
N GLU A 400 7.15 -3.72 19.29
CA GLU A 400 8.30 -2.82 19.09
C GLU A 400 8.72 -2.73 17.60
N LEU A 401 8.48 -3.79 16.82
CA LEU A 401 8.76 -3.77 15.39
C LEU A 401 7.70 -2.95 14.63
N VAL A 402 6.44 -3.01 15.05
CA VAL A 402 5.38 -2.15 14.48
C VAL A 402 5.71 -0.68 14.75
N ARG A 403 6.11 -0.37 15.99
CA ARG A 403 6.55 0.99 16.34
C ARG A 403 7.76 1.42 15.51
N LEU A 404 8.74 0.54 15.31
CA LEU A 404 9.94 0.83 14.50
C LEU A 404 9.56 1.16 13.05
N ILE A 405 8.65 0.41 12.44
CA ILE A 405 8.12 0.66 11.08
C ILE A 405 7.48 2.05 11.02
N LEU A 406 6.56 2.33 11.95
CA LEU A 406 5.84 3.61 11.98
C LEU A 406 6.76 4.79 12.26
N ASP A 407 7.71 4.65 13.19
CA ASP A 407 8.72 5.66 13.50
C ASP A 407 9.59 5.97 12.27
N GLN A 408 10.05 4.94 11.57
CA GLN A 408 10.84 5.09 10.36
C GLN A 408 10.06 5.85 9.25
N TYR A 409 8.80 5.47 9.02
CA TYR A 409 7.94 6.10 8.02
C TYR A 409 7.59 7.54 8.37
N LEU A 410 7.15 7.80 9.62
CA LEU A 410 6.68 9.12 10.05
C LEU A 410 7.80 10.17 10.15
N ASN A 411 9.05 9.73 10.37
CA ASN A 411 10.23 10.60 10.38
C ASN A 411 10.90 10.70 9.00
N SER A 412 10.35 10.07 7.96
CA SER A 412 10.88 10.19 6.60
C SER A 412 10.42 11.49 5.94
N GLU A 413 11.27 12.05 5.06
CA GLU A 413 10.92 13.17 4.20
C GLU A 413 10.19 12.64 2.96
N GLY A 414 8.87 12.71 2.89
CA GLY A 414 8.11 12.22 1.75
C GLY A 414 6.72 12.82 1.67
N ARG A 415 6.02 12.51 0.57
CA ARG A 415 4.62 12.94 0.31
C ARG A 415 3.70 11.75 0.06
N SER A 416 4.14 10.57 0.46
CA SER A 416 3.37 9.33 0.40
C SER A 416 2.30 9.30 1.49
N GLN A 417 1.29 8.45 1.30
CA GLN A 417 0.23 8.22 2.28
C GLN A 417 0.16 6.74 2.66
N LEU A 418 0.13 6.48 3.97
CA LEU A 418 0.01 5.16 4.55
C LEU A 418 -1.28 5.07 5.37
N LEU A 419 -2.14 4.10 5.03
CA LEU A 419 -3.32 3.73 5.79
C LEU A 419 -3.10 2.34 6.39
N VAL A 420 -3.17 2.22 7.72
CA VAL A 420 -3.02 0.92 8.38
C VAL A 420 -4.27 0.57 9.17
N THR A 421 -4.61 -0.71 9.23
CA THR A 421 -5.60 -1.21 10.20
C THR A 421 -4.89 -1.92 11.33
N THR A 422 -5.50 -1.90 12.51
CA THR A 422 -4.99 -2.61 13.68
C THR A 422 -6.10 -2.96 14.67
N HIS A 423 -5.88 -3.99 15.45
CA HIS A 423 -6.62 -4.26 16.69
C HIS A 423 -5.71 -4.14 17.93
N TYR A 424 -4.45 -3.75 17.73
CA TYR A 424 -3.45 -3.61 18.78
C TYR A 424 -3.59 -2.26 19.50
N ASP A 425 -4.33 -2.23 20.60
CA ASP A 425 -4.65 -1.03 21.37
C ASP A 425 -3.45 -0.31 22.03
N PRO A 426 -2.29 -0.95 22.32
CA PRO A 426 -1.16 -0.21 22.89
C PRO A 426 -0.61 0.90 21.99
N LEU A 427 -0.84 0.86 20.68
CA LEU A 427 -0.46 1.98 19.81
C LEU A 427 -1.26 3.26 20.10
N LEU A 428 -2.40 3.19 20.82
CA LEU A 428 -3.11 4.39 21.28
C LEU A 428 -2.33 5.18 22.34
N ASP A 429 -1.37 4.55 23.01
CA ASP A 429 -0.46 5.25 23.94
C ASP A 429 0.60 6.09 23.18
N GLU A 430 0.75 5.88 21.87
CA GLU A 430 1.67 6.62 20.98
C GLU A 430 1.03 7.89 20.37
N ILE A 431 -0.25 8.13 20.60
CA ILE A 431 -0.91 9.37 20.18
C ILE A 431 -0.23 10.56 20.89
N ASP A 432 0.05 11.62 20.14
CA ASP A 432 0.81 12.80 20.55
C ASP A 432 2.31 12.52 20.84
N HIS A 433 2.79 11.26 20.71
CA HIS A 433 4.19 10.87 20.84
C HIS A 433 4.80 10.43 19.51
N LEU A 434 4.05 9.69 18.71
CA LEU A 434 4.47 9.17 17.40
C LEU A 434 3.60 9.69 16.25
N PHE A 435 2.30 9.82 16.47
CA PHE A 435 1.35 10.29 15.43
C PHE A 435 0.24 11.18 16.04
N ARG A 436 -0.46 11.86 15.15
CA ARG A 436 -1.46 12.87 15.46
C ARG A 436 -2.81 12.24 15.82
N LYS A 437 -3.62 12.95 16.62
CA LYS A 437 -5.01 12.53 16.97
C LYS A 437 -5.90 12.41 15.74
N ASP A 438 -5.77 13.32 14.78
CA ASP A 438 -6.59 13.37 13.57
C ASP A 438 -6.25 12.26 12.57
N SER A 439 -5.16 11.52 12.78
CA SER A 439 -4.86 10.31 12.03
C SER A 439 -5.60 9.06 12.51
N VAL A 440 -6.32 9.13 13.66
CA VAL A 440 -6.94 7.95 14.29
C VAL A 440 -8.41 7.85 13.93
N TRP A 441 -8.79 6.70 13.41
CA TRP A 441 -10.13 6.35 12.98
C TRP A 441 -10.63 5.07 13.64
N PHE A 442 -11.95 4.92 13.72
CA PHE A 442 -12.61 3.76 14.31
C PHE A 442 -13.67 3.18 13.37
N THR A 443 -13.81 1.85 13.37
CA THR A 443 -14.93 1.15 12.77
C THR A 443 -15.70 0.40 13.84
N GLU A 444 -17.02 0.51 13.81
CA GLU A 444 -17.93 -0.21 14.68
C GLU A 444 -19.04 -0.85 13.87
N LYS A 445 -19.39 -2.08 14.21
CA LYS A 445 -20.49 -2.80 13.55
C LYS A 445 -21.73 -2.76 14.40
N GLY A 446 -22.82 -2.19 13.87
CA GLY A 446 -24.13 -2.17 14.50
C GLY A 446 -24.80 -3.54 14.55
N GLU A 447 -25.88 -3.65 15.34
CA GLU A 447 -26.71 -4.87 15.42
C GLU A 447 -27.35 -5.23 14.07
N ASP A 448 -27.57 -4.23 13.22
CA ASP A 448 -28.08 -4.38 11.84
C ASP A 448 -26.98 -4.82 10.85
N GLY A 449 -25.76 -5.03 11.31
CA GLY A 449 -24.62 -5.45 10.50
C GLY A 449 -23.97 -4.32 9.70
N ASN A 450 -24.48 -3.08 9.77
CA ASN A 450 -23.86 -1.91 9.14
C ASN A 450 -22.58 -1.50 9.86
N THR A 451 -21.57 -1.12 9.10
CA THR A 451 -20.32 -0.55 9.63
C THR A 451 -20.44 0.97 9.69
N SER A 452 -20.20 1.54 10.88
CA SER A 452 -19.99 2.96 11.09
C SER A 452 -18.50 3.26 11.09
N LEU A 453 -18.11 4.39 10.50
CA LEU A 453 -16.74 4.90 10.42
C LEU A 453 -16.69 6.31 10.98
N TYR A 454 -15.80 6.59 11.92
CA TYR A 454 -15.68 7.89 12.57
C TYR A 454 -14.25 8.16 13.06
N SER A 455 -13.90 9.45 13.16
CA SER A 455 -12.58 9.87 13.59
C SER A 455 -12.52 10.12 15.10
N LEU A 456 -11.34 9.92 15.69
CA LEU A 456 -11.08 10.27 17.09
C LEU A 456 -11.38 11.76 17.39
N VAL A 457 -11.14 12.67 16.45
CA VAL A 457 -11.37 14.10 16.64
C VAL A 457 -12.85 14.51 16.68
N GLU A 458 -13.77 13.61 16.39
CA GLU A 458 -15.22 13.86 16.58
C GLU A 458 -15.61 13.84 18.07
N PHE A 459 -14.76 13.27 18.93
CA PHE A 459 -15.01 13.22 20.37
C PHE A 459 -14.52 14.50 21.06
N ARG A 460 -15.32 15.00 22.00
CA ARG A 460 -15.00 16.23 22.76
C ARG A 460 -14.13 15.93 23.99
N GLY A 461 -13.33 16.93 24.41
CA GLY A 461 -12.57 16.86 25.65
C GLY A 461 -11.34 15.96 25.57
N LEU A 462 -10.63 16.01 24.43
CA LEU A 462 -9.39 15.26 24.18
C LEU A 462 -8.14 16.17 24.27
N ASP A 463 -8.33 17.44 24.69
CA ASP A 463 -7.26 18.46 24.64
C ASP A 463 -6.41 18.49 25.92
N GLU A 464 -6.64 17.58 26.88
CA GLU A 464 -5.85 17.46 28.07
C GLU A 464 -4.44 16.93 27.74
N GLN A 465 -3.42 17.53 28.30
CA GLN A 465 -2.06 17.01 28.19
C GLN A 465 -2.01 15.58 28.77
N GLN A 466 -1.45 14.64 28.00
CA GLN A 466 -1.35 13.22 28.34
C GLN A 466 -2.72 12.54 28.56
N TYR A 467 -3.68 12.80 27.66
CA TYR A 467 -4.96 12.11 27.69
C TYR A 467 -4.77 10.58 27.58
N PRO A 468 -5.40 9.77 28.46
CA PRO A 468 -5.19 8.32 28.50
C PRO A 468 -6.02 7.62 27.40
N PHE A 469 -5.67 7.79 26.12
CA PHE A 469 -6.42 7.30 24.96
C PHE A 469 -6.71 5.81 25.03
N ARG A 470 -5.69 5.00 25.34
CA ARG A 470 -5.84 3.55 25.46
C ARG A 470 -6.80 3.14 26.57
N SER A 471 -6.67 3.76 27.74
CA SER A 471 -7.58 3.49 28.86
C SER A 471 -9.01 3.92 28.53
N ALA A 472 -9.19 5.08 27.90
CA ALA A 472 -10.49 5.56 27.45
C ALA A 472 -11.11 4.62 26.41
N TYR A 473 -10.34 4.11 25.46
CA TYR A 473 -10.77 3.11 24.47
C TYR A 473 -11.23 1.83 25.16
N ARG A 474 -10.42 1.25 26.05
CA ARG A 474 -10.76 0.04 26.82
C ARG A 474 -12.00 0.18 27.69
N ASN A 475 -12.29 1.40 28.15
CA ASN A 475 -13.50 1.72 28.90
C ASN A 475 -14.71 2.03 28.01
N GLY A 476 -14.60 1.85 26.71
CA GLY A 476 -15.70 1.99 25.75
C GLY A 476 -16.03 3.44 25.36
N ARG A 477 -15.21 4.45 25.75
CA ARG A 477 -15.50 5.85 25.41
C ARG A 477 -15.56 6.12 23.92
N PHE A 478 -14.78 5.41 23.12
CA PHE A 478 -14.69 5.57 21.68
C PHE A 478 -15.48 4.49 20.93
N GLY A 479 -16.22 3.62 21.58
CA GLY A 479 -16.83 2.47 20.93
C GLY A 479 -15.79 1.51 20.34
N ALA A 480 -16.15 0.86 19.24
CA ALA A 480 -15.26 0.01 18.42
C ALA A 480 -14.61 -1.18 19.16
N LEU A 481 -15.16 -1.55 20.34
CA LEU A 481 -14.72 -2.70 21.13
C LEU A 481 -15.44 -3.99 20.71
N PRO A 482 -14.83 -5.17 20.94
CA PRO A 482 -15.52 -6.44 20.78
C PRO A 482 -16.74 -6.53 21.71
N ASN A 483 -17.89 -6.92 21.17
CA ASN A 483 -19.08 -7.21 21.97
C ASN A 483 -18.89 -8.62 22.56
N THR A 484 -18.44 -8.69 23.82
CA THR A 484 -18.13 -9.97 24.51
C THR A 484 -19.22 -10.43 25.46
N TYR A 485 -20.41 -9.81 25.41
CA TYR A 485 -21.56 -10.15 26.29
C TYR A 485 -22.73 -10.68 25.49
#